data_5a7ee9da5548bbb0dce5893a92ec46f5
#
_entry.id   5a7ee9da5548bbb0dce5893a92ec46f5
#
_cell.length_a   1.000
_cell.length_b   1.000
_cell.length_c   1.000
_cell.angle_alpha   90.00
_cell.angle_beta   90.00
_cell.angle_gamma   90.00
#
_symmetry.space_group_name_H-M   'P 1'
#
loop_
_entity.id
_entity.type
_entity.pdbx_description
1 polymer ?
#
loop_
_entity_poly.entity_id
_entity_poly.type
_entity_poly.pdbx_seq_one_letter_code
_entity_poly.pdbx_strand_id
1 'polypeptide(L)'
;MFQNEWDALMLSNFALEQQLHTARQELSHALYQHDAACRVIARLKKERDEARVLLAQAERQIPLLTASAANATTIVSNGKRAAEDELGPDGKRIRPGINPAIIAELTECNALLSGQRKKRQIPATLASVDALERSTQISSHPLHKTNKPGILSIDIDASKDMIATGGFDTNGVLFNRTSGQILSTLAGHSKKVTSVKFVPGSEVIVTGSSDKTVRVWQGTEDGSYDCRHILRDHTAEVQAVTVHATQKYFVTASMDSTWCFYDLSTGSCLTQVGEASTEEGFTSASFHPDGLILGTGTTGAIVKIWDVKSQSNVAKFDGHVGSVTAMSFSENGYFLATAAMDGVKLWDLRKLRNFRSFAPYDPNTPTNSVEFDFSGSYLAIAGSDTRVYQVANVKLEWNLIKTFPDLSGTGKVTCVKFGADAKYMAVGSMDRNLRMFGLPGDDSEEPRSPDN
;
A
#
# COMPACT_ATOMS: atom_id res chain seq x y z
N MET A 1 26.68 59.33 -22.64
CA MET A 1 26.42 58.19 -23.54
C MET A 1 27.34 57.03 -23.19
N PHE A 2 28.65 57.20 -23.21
CA PHE A 2 29.62 56.14 -22.88
C PHE A 2 29.49 55.51 -21.48
N GLN A 3 29.09 56.23 -20.46
CA GLN A 3 28.92 55.73 -19.08
C GLN A 3 27.80 54.66 -19.00
N ASN A 4 26.69 54.95 -19.66
CA ASN A 4 25.51 54.02 -19.65
C ASN A 4 25.80 52.72 -20.42
N GLU A 5 26.63 52.80 -21.50
CA GLU A 5 27.06 51.63 -22.26
C GLU A 5 28.05 50.79 -21.47
N TRP A 6 28.95 51.44 -20.71
CA TRP A 6 29.86 50.74 -19.79
C TRP A 6 29.14 50.02 -18.69
N ASP A 7 28.16 50.67 -18.04
CA ASP A 7 27.38 50.09 -16.97
C ASP A 7 26.52 48.89 -17.46
N ALA A 8 25.97 49.00 -18.68
CA ALA A 8 25.25 47.89 -19.32
C ALA A 8 26.16 46.70 -19.63
N LEU A 9 27.39 46.95 -20.07
CA LEU A 9 28.39 45.93 -20.36
C LEU A 9 28.83 45.21 -19.07
N MET A 10 29.03 45.95 -17.98
CA MET A 10 29.39 45.41 -16.68
C MET A 10 28.27 44.53 -16.11
N LEU A 11 27.01 44.94 -16.22
CA LEU A 11 25.84 44.13 -15.81
C LEU A 11 25.70 42.84 -16.64
N SER A 12 25.92 42.95 -17.96
CA SER A 12 25.93 41.79 -18.85
C SER A 12 27.05 40.82 -18.51
N ASN A 13 28.26 41.30 -18.25
CA ASN A 13 29.39 40.47 -17.86
C ASN A 13 29.13 39.76 -16.51
N PHE A 14 28.60 40.47 -15.53
CA PHE A 14 28.21 39.90 -14.25
C PHE A 14 27.14 38.79 -14.41
N ALA A 15 26.14 39.03 -15.26
CA ALA A 15 25.10 38.03 -15.54
C ALA A 15 25.68 36.77 -16.23
N LEU A 16 26.63 36.95 -17.17
CA LEU A 16 27.31 35.83 -17.80
C LEU A 16 28.21 35.04 -16.83
N GLU A 17 28.90 35.72 -15.93
CA GLU A 17 29.68 35.07 -14.87
C GLU A 17 28.79 34.24 -13.94
N GLN A 18 27.63 34.74 -13.56
CA GLN A 18 26.62 34.01 -12.76
C GLN A 18 26.14 32.78 -13.52
N GLN A 19 25.81 32.91 -14.79
CA GLN A 19 25.39 31.78 -15.62
C GLN A 19 26.50 30.73 -15.78
N LEU A 20 27.73 31.16 -16.00
CA LEU A 20 28.88 30.25 -16.07
C LEU A 20 29.12 29.51 -14.76
N HIS A 21 28.97 30.19 -13.64
CA HIS A 21 29.10 29.55 -12.29
C HIS A 21 28.02 28.50 -12.09
N THR A 22 26.76 28.81 -12.41
CA THR A 22 25.63 27.87 -12.30
C THR A 22 25.84 26.67 -13.23
N ALA A 23 26.25 26.87 -14.50
CA ALA A 23 26.51 25.78 -15.41
C ALA A 23 27.65 24.87 -14.97
N ARG A 24 28.71 25.43 -14.36
CA ARG A 24 29.79 24.64 -13.76
C ARG A 24 29.33 23.79 -12.57
N GLN A 25 28.44 24.31 -11.72
CA GLN A 25 27.87 23.55 -10.63
C GLN A 25 26.98 22.41 -11.14
N GLU A 26 26.15 22.67 -12.14
CA GLU A 26 25.31 21.65 -12.77
C GLU A 26 26.13 20.54 -13.44
N LEU A 27 27.18 20.92 -14.16
CA LEU A 27 28.11 19.95 -14.75
C LEU A 27 28.82 19.10 -13.71
N SER A 28 29.32 19.72 -12.64
CA SER A 28 29.95 19.00 -11.53
C SER A 28 28.97 18.00 -10.89
N HIS A 29 27.73 18.41 -10.70
CA HIS A 29 26.68 17.53 -10.15
C HIS A 29 26.34 16.37 -11.10
N ALA A 30 26.22 16.65 -12.41
CA ALA A 30 25.98 15.62 -13.42
C ALA A 30 27.13 14.60 -13.53
N LEU A 31 28.37 15.07 -13.47
CA LEU A 31 29.57 14.20 -13.45
C LEU A 31 29.59 13.29 -12.21
N TYR A 32 29.24 13.84 -11.06
CA TYR A 32 29.14 13.04 -9.81
C TYR A 32 28.06 11.97 -9.92
N GLN A 33 26.88 12.31 -10.46
CA GLN A 33 25.80 11.36 -10.70
C GLN A 33 26.18 10.27 -11.70
N HIS A 34 26.89 10.65 -12.75
CA HIS A 34 27.40 9.70 -13.75
C HIS A 34 28.40 8.71 -13.14
N ASP A 35 29.35 9.19 -12.32
CA ASP A 35 30.32 8.33 -11.65
C ASP A 35 29.62 7.37 -10.67
N ALA A 36 28.63 7.84 -9.90
CA ALA A 36 27.83 7.02 -9.04
C ALA A 36 27.05 5.93 -9.83
N ALA A 37 26.47 6.28 -10.97
CA ALA A 37 25.79 5.34 -11.85
C ALA A 37 26.75 4.28 -12.42
N CYS A 38 27.95 4.69 -12.81
CA CYS A 38 29.00 3.77 -13.30
C CYS A 38 29.42 2.76 -12.22
N ARG A 39 29.56 3.18 -10.97
CA ARG A 39 29.85 2.27 -9.85
C ARG A 39 28.74 1.25 -9.62
N VAL A 40 27.47 1.69 -9.66
CA VAL A 40 26.31 0.80 -9.55
C VAL A 40 26.28 -0.21 -10.69
N ILE A 41 26.51 0.23 -11.94
CA ILE A 41 26.56 -0.64 -13.11
C ILE A 41 27.68 -1.68 -12.98
N ALA A 42 28.86 -1.25 -12.52
CA ALA A 42 30.00 -2.16 -12.32
C ALA A 42 29.68 -3.24 -11.27
N ARG A 43 29.03 -2.84 -10.16
CA ARG A 43 28.57 -3.76 -9.11
C ARG A 43 27.54 -4.76 -9.66
N LEU A 44 26.51 -4.27 -10.35
CA LEU A 44 25.47 -5.12 -10.92
C LEU A 44 26.01 -6.11 -11.97
N LYS A 45 27.00 -5.68 -12.76
CA LYS A 45 27.71 -6.60 -13.68
C LYS A 45 28.40 -7.72 -12.93
N LYS A 46 29.08 -7.41 -11.84
CA LYS A 46 29.76 -8.42 -11.02
C LYS A 46 28.75 -9.39 -10.40
N GLU A 47 27.68 -8.88 -9.79
CA GLU A 47 26.61 -9.73 -9.21
C GLU A 47 25.94 -10.64 -10.27
N ARG A 48 25.70 -10.11 -11.48
CA ARG A 48 25.19 -10.90 -12.60
C ARG A 48 26.15 -12.03 -12.98
N ASP A 49 27.45 -11.75 -13.06
CA ASP A 49 28.44 -12.74 -13.46
C ASP A 49 28.64 -13.80 -12.40
N GLU A 50 28.59 -13.45 -11.11
CA GLU A 50 28.57 -14.38 -9.98
C GLU A 50 27.32 -15.28 -10.02
N ALA A 51 26.13 -14.71 -10.27
CA ALA A 51 24.90 -15.47 -10.41
C ALA A 51 24.92 -16.43 -11.60
N ARG A 52 25.54 -16.05 -12.73
CA ARG A 52 25.74 -16.96 -13.88
C ARG A 52 26.64 -18.15 -13.56
N VAL A 53 27.69 -17.92 -12.78
CA VAL A 53 28.57 -19.01 -12.34
C VAL A 53 27.82 -19.98 -11.44
N LEU A 54 27.02 -19.47 -10.49
CA LEU A 54 26.19 -20.31 -9.62
C LEU A 54 25.14 -21.11 -10.39
N LEU A 55 24.50 -20.47 -11.38
CA LEU A 55 23.53 -21.14 -12.26
C LEU A 55 24.18 -22.27 -13.03
N ALA A 56 25.36 -22.05 -13.65
CA ALA A 56 26.10 -23.07 -14.37
C ALA A 56 26.57 -24.21 -13.46
N GLN A 57 26.84 -23.97 -12.18
CA GLN A 57 27.12 -25.00 -11.20
C GLN A 57 25.86 -25.80 -10.85
N ALA A 58 24.73 -25.15 -10.64
CA ALA A 58 23.45 -25.80 -10.37
C ALA A 58 23.02 -26.70 -11.55
N GLU A 59 23.14 -26.22 -12.78
CA GLU A 59 22.81 -26.99 -13.99
C GLU A 59 23.66 -28.24 -14.14
N ARG A 60 24.91 -28.25 -13.69
CA ARG A 60 25.76 -29.44 -13.65
C ARG A 60 25.37 -30.45 -12.58
N GLN A 61 24.70 -30.02 -11.52
CA GLN A 61 24.25 -30.89 -10.42
C GLN A 61 22.86 -31.50 -10.67
N ILE A 62 22.04 -30.92 -11.52
CA ILE A 62 20.70 -31.42 -11.85
C ILE A 62 20.75 -32.86 -12.43
N PRO A 63 21.65 -33.25 -13.35
CA PRO A 63 21.71 -34.60 -13.85
C PRO A 63 22.11 -35.68 -12.79
N LEU A 64 22.88 -35.24 -11.79
CA LEU A 64 23.28 -36.10 -10.67
C LEU A 64 22.12 -36.37 -9.69
N LEU A 65 21.27 -35.42 -9.50
CA LEU A 65 20.08 -35.53 -8.63
C LEU A 65 18.94 -36.30 -9.32
N THR A 66 18.76 -36.13 -10.64
CA THR A 66 17.76 -36.89 -11.41
C THR A 66 18.11 -38.37 -11.55
N ALA A 67 19.40 -38.73 -11.62
CA ALA A 67 19.85 -40.12 -11.60
C ALA A 67 19.60 -40.81 -10.24
N SER A 68 19.61 -40.03 -9.13
CA SER A 68 19.29 -40.54 -7.79
C SER A 68 17.78 -40.73 -7.56
N ALA A 69 16.94 -39.91 -8.22
CA ALA A 69 15.48 -39.94 -8.08
C ALA A 69 14.82 -41.08 -8.92
N ALA A 70 15.48 -41.56 -9.96
CA ALA A 70 14.94 -42.62 -10.83
C ALA A 70 14.83 -44.00 -10.15
N ASN A 71 15.42 -44.21 -8.97
CA ASN A 71 15.37 -45.47 -8.23
C ASN A 71 14.26 -45.55 -7.16
N ALA A 72 13.35 -44.56 -7.09
CA ALA A 72 12.29 -44.50 -6.06
C ALA A 72 10.89 -44.38 -6.66
N THR A 73 10.59 -45.09 -7.73
CA THR A 73 9.23 -45.08 -8.26
C THR A 73 8.65 -46.48 -8.31
N THR A 74 7.95 -46.88 -7.28
CA THR A 74 6.74 -47.73 -7.40
C THR A 74 6.01 -47.69 -6.06
N ILE A 75 4.87 -47.00 -5.97
CA ILE A 75 3.64 -47.47 -5.32
C ILE A 75 2.53 -46.44 -5.66
N VAL A 76 1.57 -46.91 -6.45
CA VAL A 76 0.29 -46.25 -6.72
C VAL A 76 -0.66 -46.60 -5.58
N SER A 77 -1.33 -45.61 -5.00
CA SER A 77 -2.69 -45.82 -4.46
C SER A 77 -3.48 -44.53 -4.36
N ASN A 78 -4.68 -44.59 -4.88
CA ASN A 78 -5.77 -43.60 -4.85
C ASN A 78 -6.13 -43.14 -3.44
N GLY A 79 -6.41 -41.84 -3.30
CA GLY A 79 -7.14 -41.32 -2.13
C GLY A 79 -7.07 -39.79 -2.04
N LYS A 80 -8.18 -39.10 -2.33
CA LYS A 80 -8.37 -37.68 -1.98
C LYS A 80 -8.03 -37.46 -0.51
N ARG A 81 -6.89 -36.81 -0.25
CA ARG A 81 -6.59 -36.18 1.05
C ARG A 81 -6.13 -34.75 0.78
N ALA A 82 -6.59 -33.84 1.67
CA ALA A 82 -6.07 -32.49 1.75
C ALA A 82 -4.54 -32.52 1.75
N ALA A 83 -3.91 -31.62 1.00
CA ALA A 83 -2.45 -31.54 0.91
C ALA A 83 -1.89 -31.41 2.34
N GLU A 84 -1.25 -32.44 2.83
CA GLU A 84 -0.45 -32.41 4.04
C GLU A 84 0.77 -31.54 3.75
N ASP A 85 0.95 -30.49 4.56
CA ASP A 85 2.07 -29.55 4.46
C ASP A 85 3.40 -30.34 4.60
N GLU A 86 4.15 -30.48 3.52
CA GLU A 86 5.50 -31.02 3.59
C GLU A 86 6.41 -30.07 4.37
N LEU A 87 6.99 -30.54 5.46
CA LEU A 87 7.99 -29.82 6.24
C LEU A 87 9.38 -30.10 5.70
N GLY A 88 10.16 -29.06 5.45
CA GLY A 88 11.57 -29.17 5.11
C GLY A 88 12.44 -29.69 6.25
N PRO A 89 13.72 -29.98 6.01
CA PRO A 89 14.67 -30.46 7.01
C PRO A 89 14.82 -29.57 8.24
N ASP A 90 14.49 -28.30 8.11
CA ASP A 90 14.51 -27.24 9.13
C ASP A 90 13.15 -27.06 9.84
N GLY A 91 12.19 -27.95 9.61
CA GLY A 91 10.85 -27.90 10.22
C GLY A 91 9.97 -26.78 9.67
N LYS A 92 10.39 -26.09 8.61
CA LYS A 92 9.59 -25.06 7.92
C LYS A 92 8.78 -25.68 6.80
N ARG A 93 7.57 -25.17 6.59
CA ARG A 93 6.73 -25.57 5.45
C ARG A 93 7.44 -25.26 4.13
N ILE A 94 7.54 -26.27 3.26
CA ILE A 94 8.03 -26.09 1.89
C ILE A 94 6.98 -25.32 1.12
N ARG A 95 7.35 -24.16 0.56
CA ARG A 95 6.49 -23.34 -0.26
C ARG A 95 6.89 -23.41 -1.73
N PRO A 96 5.94 -23.36 -2.68
CA PRO A 96 6.26 -23.48 -4.10
C PRO A 96 7.15 -22.35 -4.64
N GLY A 97 7.22 -21.22 -3.92
CA GLY A 97 7.96 -20.05 -4.36
C GLY A 97 7.24 -19.27 -5.48
N ILE A 98 7.81 -18.12 -5.82
CA ILE A 98 7.37 -17.33 -6.98
C ILE A 98 8.07 -17.90 -8.21
N ASN A 99 7.35 -18.66 -9.02
CA ASN A 99 7.90 -19.32 -10.20
C ASN A 99 8.14 -18.33 -11.37
N PRO A 100 8.93 -18.71 -12.41
CA PRO A 100 9.22 -17.83 -13.54
C PRO A 100 8.00 -17.31 -14.29
N ALA A 101 6.90 -18.09 -14.33
CA ALA A 101 5.64 -17.65 -14.98
C ALA A 101 4.99 -16.51 -14.20
N ILE A 102 4.94 -16.61 -12.88
CA ILE A 102 4.45 -15.54 -12.01
C ILE A 102 5.35 -14.29 -12.15
N ILE A 103 6.68 -14.46 -12.15
CA ILE A 103 7.63 -13.35 -12.35
C ILE A 103 7.38 -12.63 -13.69
N ALA A 104 7.14 -13.39 -14.75
CA ALA A 104 6.83 -12.83 -16.06
C ALA A 104 5.51 -12.03 -16.01
N GLU A 105 4.46 -12.57 -15.42
CA GLU A 105 3.17 -11.90 -15.26
C GLU A 105 3.28 -10.59 -14.45
N LEU A 106 3.96 -10.63 -13.30
CA LEU A 106 4.20 -9.43 -12.49
C LEU A 106 4.99 -8.37 -13.27
N THR A 107 5.96 -8.80 -14.07
CA THR A 107 6.80 -7.89 -14.87
C THR A 107 6.02 -7.26 -16.02
N GLU A 108 5.18 -8.02 -16.70
CA GLU A 108 4.31 -7.52 -17.76
C GLU A 108 3.27 -6.52 -17.22
N CYS A 109 2.63 -6.85 -16.11
CA CYS A 109 1.71 -5.95 -15.40
C CYS A 109 2.41 -4.63 -15.04
N ASN A 110 3.61 -4.69 -14.48
CA ASN A 110 4.40 -3.51 -14.16
C ASN A 110 4.71 -2.65 -15.39
N ALA A 111 5.13 -3.28 -16.49
CA ALA A 111 5.44 -2.56 -17.73
C ALA A 111 4.21 -1.83 -18.28
N LEU A 112 3.04 -2.49 -18.27
CA LEU A 112 1.77 -1.93 -18.68
C LEU A 112 1.37 -0.73 -17.81
N LEU A 113 1.32 -0.91 -16.50
CA LEU A 113 0.90 0.11 -15.54
C LEU A 113 1.85 1.32 -15.52
N SER A 114 3.15 1.07 -15.57
CA SER A 114 4.16 2.14 -15.65
C SER A 114 4.02 2.95 -16.95
N GLY A 115 3.70 2.28 -18.06
CA GLY A 115 3.42 2.93 -19.35
C GLY A 115 2.15 3.79 -19.33
N GLN A 116 1.07 3.26 -18.74
CA GLN A 116 -0.19 3.98 -18.58
C GLN A 116 -0.03 5.19 -17.65
N ARG A 117 0.64 5.02 -16.52
CA ARG A 117 0.87 6.09 -15.54
C ARG A 117 1.58 7.29 -16.13
N LYS A 118 2.57 7.09 -17.02
CA LYS A 118 3.27 8.19 -17.69
C LYS A 118 2.36 9.05 -18.56
N LYS A 119 1.24 8.49 -19.03
CA LYS A 119 0.25 9.15 -19.89
C LYS A 119 -0.99 9.62 -19.12
N ARG A 120 -1.08 9.32 -17.84
CA ARG A 120 -2.25 9.60 -17.02
C ARG A 120 -2.46 11.10 -16.86
N GLN A 121 -3.71 11.52 -17.00
CA GLN A 121 -4.17 12.85 -16.69
C GLN A 121 -5.05 12.82 -15.43
N ILE A 122 -5.06 13.91 -14.69
CA ILE A 122 -5.97 14.08 -13.55
C ILE A 122 -7.40 14.09 -14.11
N PRO A 123 -8.34 13.28 -13.56
CA PRO A 123 -9.71 13.28 -14.03
C PRO A 123 -10.36 14.66 -13.92
N ALA A 124 -11.10 15.06 -14.93
CA ALA A 124 -11.87 16.31 -14.88
C ALA A 124 -13.00 16.27 -13.83
N THR A 125 -13.39 15.06 -13.42
CA THR A 125 -14.40 14.79 -12.39
C THR A 125 -13.87 14.87 -10.97
N LEU A 126 -12.54 15.07 -10.79
CA LEU A 126 -11.92 15.21 -9.48
C LEU A 126 -12.53 16.36 -8.70
N ALA A 127 -12.87 16.13 -7.45
CA ALA A 127 -13.37 17.18 -6.55
C ALA A 127 -12.38 18.36 -6.51
N SER A 128 -12.90 19.57 -6.67
CA SER A 128 -12.10 20.78 -6.56
C SER A 128 -11.72 21.08 -5.11
N VAL A 129 -10.71 21.91 -4.88
CA VAL A 129 -10.32 22.36 -3.54
C VAL A 129 -11.51 23.01 -2.83
N ASP A 130 -12.27 23.88 -3.53
CA ASP A 130 -13.47 24.54 -3.02
C ASP A 130 -14.57 23.53 -2.63
N ALA A 131 -14.72 22.44 -3.36
CA ALA A 131 -15.65 21.36 -2.99
C ALA A 131 -15.22 20.65 -1.69
N LEU A 132 -13.92 20.38 -1.53
CA LEU A 132 -13.38 19.78 -0.31
C LEU A 132 -13.49 20.73 0.89
N GLU A 133 -13.26 22.04 0.71
CA GLU A 133 -13.44 23.06 1.76
C GLU A 133 -14.89 23.13 2.25
N ARG A 134 -15.87 22.97 1.35
CA ARG A 134 -17.31 22.97 1.67
C ARG A 134 -17.84 21.62 2.16
N SER A 135 -17.05 20.56 2.04
CA SER A 135 -17.46 19.22 2.47
C SER A 135 -17.83 19.18 3.95
N THR A 136 -18.91 18.47 4.26
CA THR A 136 -19.41 18.27 5.62
C THR A 136 -19.72 16.79 5.86
N GLN A 137 -20.08 16.43 7.09
CA GLN A 137 -20.58 15.06 7.34
C GLN A 137 -21.92 14.87 6.63
N ILE A 138 -21.97 13.91 5.70
CA ILE A 138 -23.19 13.54 4.97
C ILE A 138 -24.00 12.53 5.81
N SER A 139 -23.33 11.50 6.34
CA SER A 139 -23.99 10.42 7.07
C SER A 139 -23.11 9.81 8.15
N SER A 140 -23.74 9.06 9.07
CA SER A 140 -23.05 8.31 10.12
C SER A 140 -23.82 7.02 10.38
N HIS A 141 -23.12 5.89 10.33
CA HIS A 141 -23.71 4.55 10.39
C HIS A 141 -23.05 3.69 11.46
N PRO A 142 -23.79 3.16 12.45
CA PRO A 142 -23.26 2.28 13.48
C PRO A 142 -23.12 0.86 12.90
N LEU A 143 -21.96 0.53 12.34
CA LEU A 143 -21.75 -0.75 11.67
C LEU A 143 -21.41 -1.89 12.62
N HIS A 144 -20.71 -1.61 13.72
CA HIS A 144 -20.24 -2.62 14.67
C HIS A 144 -21.02 -2.51 15.99
N LYS A 145 -22.07 -3.31 16.13
CA LYS A 145 -23.05 -3.25 17.26
C LYS A 145 -22.61 -4.09 18.46
N THR A 146 -21.45 -3.81 19.04
CA THR A 146 -20.95 -4.54 20.20
C THR A 146 -20.45 -3.58 21.28
N ASN A 147 -20.18 -4.11 22.49
CA ASN A 147 -19.54 -3.35 23.57
C ASN A 147 -18.05 -3.12 23.36
N LYS A 148 -17.46 -3.72 22.31
CA LYS A 148 -16.04 -3.57 21.98
C LYS A 148 -15.85 -2.33 21.09
N PRO A 149 -14.81 -1.54 21.31
CA PRO A 149 -14.58 -0.32 20.55
C PRO A 149 -14.10 -0.59 19.13
N GLY A 150 -14.61 0.18 18.19
CA GLY A 150 -13.97 0.74 17.03
C GLY A 150 -13.92 -0.07 15.75
N ILE A 151 -13.93 0.72 14.70
CA ILE A 151 -13.51 0.34 13.34
C ILE A 151 -11.99 0.49 13.30
N LEU A 152 -11.28 -0.49 12.73
CA LEU A 152 -9.82 -0.50 12.61
C LEU A 152 -9.34 -0.29 11.19
N SER A 153 -10.11 -0.73 10.20
CA SER A 153 -9.76 -0.62 8.79
C SER A 153 -10.98 -0.35 7.93
N ILE A 154 -10.76 0.34 6.83
CA ILE A 154 -11.77 0.63 5.80
C ILE A 154 -11.14 0.35 4.45
N ASP A 155 -11.96 -0.18 3.53
CA ASP A 155 -11.66 -0.17 2.11
C ASP A 155 -12.93 0.14 1.31
N ILE A 156 -12.78 0.70 0.11
CA ILE A 156 -13.88 1.14 -0.75
C ILE A 156 -13.77 0.47 -2.12
N ASP A 157 -14.82 -0.17 -2.55
CA ASP A 157 -15.02 -0.51 -3.96
C ASP A 157 -15.91 0.56 -4.60
N ALA A 158 -15.27 1.52 -5.25
CA ALA A 158 -15.97 2.63 -5.88
C ALA A 158 -16.85 2.20 -7.07
N SER A 159 -16.55 1.07 -7.70
CA SER A 159 -17.31 0.55 -8.85
C SER A 159 -18.69 0.01 -8.45
N LYS A 160 -18.83 -0.44 -7.20
CA LYS A 160 -20.05 -1.04 -6.64
C LYS A 160 -20.67 -0.20 -5.55
N ASP A 161 -20.10 0.97 -5.27
CA ASP A 161 -20.49 1.85 -4.17
C ASP A 161 -20.54 1.14 -2.80
N MET A 162 -19.58 0.22 -2.59
CA MET A 162 -19.49 -0.59 -1.40
C MET A 162 -18.31 -0.18 -0.52
N ILE A 163 -18.53 -0.26 0.78
CA ILE A 163 -17.52 -0.01 1.80
C ILE A 163 -17.41 -1.24 2.69
N ALA A 164 -16.18 -1.73 2.86
CA ALA A 164 -15.87 -2.79 3.81
C ALA A 164 -15.18 -2.20 5.04
N THR A 165 -15.58 -2.63 6.22
CA THR A 165 -14.95 -2.23 7.48
C THR A 165 -14.52 -3.44 8.28
N GLY A 166 -13.37 -3.34 8.96
CA GLY A 166 -12.90 -4.33 9.93
C GLY A 166 -12.99 -3.79 11.36
N GLY A 167 -13.53 -4.56 12.27
CA GLY A 167 -13.83 -4.12 13.63
C GLY A 167 -13.11 -4.87 14.75
N PHE A 168 -13.12 -4.25 15.90
CA PHE A 168 -12.66 -4.86 17.17
C PHE A 168 -13.56 -6.03 17.62
N ASP A 169 -14.77 -6.07 17.13
CA ASP A 169 -15.79 -7.08 17.42
C ASP A 169 -15.58 -8.40 16.66
N THR A 170 -14.44 -8.57 16.02
CA THR A 170 -14.06 -9.77 15.28
C THR A 170 -14.70 -9.92 13.90
N ASN A 171 -15.55 -8.98 13.49
CA ASN A 171 -16.28 -9.04 12.23
C ASN A 171 -15.75 -8.03 11.22
N GLY A 172 -15.89 -8.39 9.94
CA GLY A 172 -15.94 -7.44 8.85
C GLY A 172 -17.40 -7.11 8.52
N VAL A 173 -17.68 -5.89 8.07
CA VAL A 173 -19.04 -5.48 7.68
C VAL A 173 -18.96 -4.86 6.29
N LEU A 174 -19.86 -5.31 5.41
CA LEU A 174 -20.06 -4.74 4.10
C LEU A 174 -21.27 -3.83 4.12
N PHE A 175 -21.07 -2.62 3.65
CA PHE A 175 -22.04 -1.55 3.68
C PHE A 175 -22.19 -0.96 2.27
N ASN A 176 -23.41 -0.75 1.83
CA ASN A 176 -23.69 -0.03 0.59
C ASN A 176 -23.95 1.44 0.91
N ARG A 177 -23.17 2.32 0.30
CA ARG A 177 -23.21 3.76 0.56
C ARG A 177 -24.54 4.39 0.13
N THR A 178 -25.02 4.04 -1.06
CA THR A 178 -26.23 4.62 -1.65
C THR A 178 -27.48 4.19 -0.89
N SER A 179 -27.63 2.88 -0.60
CA SER A 179 -28.80 2.37 0.12
C SER A 179 -28.74 2.62 1.63
N GLY A 180 -27.57 2.92 2.18
CA GLY A 180 -27.35 3.07 3.62
C GLY A 180 -27.53 1.77 4.40
N GLN A 181 -27.45 0.61 3.76
CA GLN A 181 -27.71 -0.71 4.37
C GLN A 181 -26.45 -1.56 4.52
N ILE A 182 -26.43 -2.36 5.57
CA ILE A 182 -25.46 -3.45 5.73
C ILE A 182 -25.86 -4.58 4.78
N LEU A 183 -24.98 -4.91 3.83
CA LEU A 183 -25.21 -5.99 2.87
C LEU A 183 -24.86 -7.35 3.47
N SER A 184 -23.72 -7.46 4.15
CA SER A 184 -23.23 -8.71 4.71
C SER A 184 -22.31 -8.47 5.90
N THR A 185 -22.23 -9.48 6.77
CA THR A 185 -21.29 -9.51 7.89
C THR A 185 -20.32 -10.69 7.72
N LEU A 186 -19.04 -10.38 7.60
CA LEU A 186 -17.97 -11.36 7.48
C LEU A 186 -17.59 -11.89 8.86
N ALA A 187 -18.37 -12.86 9.33
CA ALA A 187 -18.19 -13.45 10.66
C ALA A 187 -17.31 -14.71 10.60
N GLY A 188 -16.35 -14.82 11.52
CA GLY A 188 -15.52 -16.03 11.59
C GLY A 188 -14.17 -15.84 12.25
N HIS A 189 -13.57 -14.65 12.21
CA HIS A 189 -12.36 -14.37 12.99
C HIS A 189 -12.63 -14.46 14.50
N SER A 190 -11.62 -14.89 15.26
CA SER A 190 -11.73 -15.03 16.72
C SER A 190 -11.20 -13.83 17.50
N LYS A 191 -10.50 -12.91 16.82
CA LYS A 191 -10.01 -11.65 17.36
C LYS A 191 -10.30 -10.49 16.36
N LYS A 192 -9.93 -9.27 16.76
CA LYS A 192 -10.13 -8.04 15.96
C LYS A 192 -9.67 -8.21 14.52
N VAL A 193 -10.44 -7.69 13.58
CA VAL A 193 -10.08 -7.60 12.16
C VAL A 193 -9.26 -6.34 11.98
N THR A 194 -7.98 -6.50 11.67
CA THR A 194 -7.00 -5.41 11.59
C THR A 194 -6.94 -4.78 10.22
N SER A 195 -7.25 -5.56 9.17
CA SER A 195 -7.19 -5.10 7.79
C SER A 195 -8.28 -5.75 6.95
N VAL A 196 -8.90 -4.97 6.08
CA VAL A 196 -9.86 -5.43 5.07
C VAL A 196 -9.49 -4.84 3.73
N LYS A 197 -9.59 -5.64 2.66
CA LYS A 197 -9.33 -5.21 1.29
C LYS A 197 -10.27 -5.86 0.31
N PHE A 198 -10.88 -5.05 -0.56
CA PHE A 198 -11.52 -5.54 -1.77
C PHE A 198 -10.48 -5.98 -2.80
N VAL A 199 -10.82 -6.99 -3.56
CA VAL A 199 -10.10 -7.30 -4.80
C VAL A 199 -10.84 -6.60 -5.95
N PRO A 200 -10.27 -5.55 -6.54
CA PRO A 200 -10.95 -4.74 -7.53
C PRO A 200 -11.53 -5.59 -8.68
N GLY A 201 -12.70 -5.23 -9.20
CA GLY A 201 -13.33 -5.94 -10.32
C GLY A 201 -13.82 -7.37 -10.03
N SER A 202 -13.82 -7.81 -8.77
CA SER A 202 -14.30 -9.14 -8.37
C SER A 202 -15.25 -9.06 -7.18
N GLU A 203 -15.88 -10.19 -6.83
CA GLU A 203 -16.67 -10.36 -5.60
C GLU A 203 -15.82 -10.99 -4.49
N VAL A 204 -14.56 -10.59 -4.38
CA VAL A 204 -13.64 -11.15 -3.41
C VAL A 204 -13.18 -10.10 -2.42
N ILE A 205 -13.13 -10.48 -1.15
CA ILE A 205 -12.64 -9.66 -0.06
C ILE A 205 -11.59 -10.46 0.72
N VAL A 206 -10.54 -9.80 1.15
CA VAL A 206 -9.50 -10.40 2.00
C VAL A 206 -9.47 -9.67 3.34
N THR A 207 -9.48 -10.43 4.42
CA THR A 207 -9.38 -9.88 5.79
C THR A 207 -8.21 -10.48 6.53
N GLY A 208 -7.46 -9.63 7.24
CA GLY A 208 -6.41 -10.01 8.17
C GLY A 208 -6.84 -9.75 9.61
N SER A 209 -6.40 -10.60 10.56
CA SER A 209 -6.81 -10.50 11.94
C SER A 209 -5.67 -10.74 12.94
N SER A 210 -5.85 -10.21 14.12
CA SER A 210 -5.01 -10.53 15.29
C SER A 210 -5.13 -11.98 15.75
N ASP A 211 -6.04 -12.77 15.19
CA ASP A 211 -6.11 -14.22 15.41
C ASP A 211 -5.06 -15.00 14.63
N LYS A 212 -4.12 -14.30 13.95
CA LYS A 212 -3.03 -14.83 13.14
C LYS A 212 -3.47 -15.43 11.81
N THR A 213 -4.75 -15.31 11.46
CA THR A 213 -5.31 -15.85 10.24
C THR A 213 -5.64 -14.74 9.23
N VAL A 214 -5.61 -15.14 7.98
CA VAL A 214 -6.13 -14.35 6.86
C VAL A 214 -7.29 -15.14 6.26
N ARG A 215 -8.38 -14.47 5.93
CA ARG A 215 -9.53 -15.10 5.29
C ARG A 215 -9.82 -14.46 3.95
N VAL A 216 -10.13 -15.31 2.99
CA VAL A 216 -10.59 -14.91 1.65
C VAL A 216 -12.08 -15.23 1.57
N TRP A 217 -12.86 -14.20 1.30
CA TRP A 217 -14.31 -14.27 1.21
C TRP A 217 -14.74 -14.13 -0.24
N GLN A 218 -15.68 -14.94 -0.67
CA GLN A 218 -16.25 -14.91 -2.00
C GLN A 218 -17.72 -14.54 -1.92
N GLY A 219 -18.15 -13.54 -2.69
CA GLY A 219 -19.54 -13.20 -2.84
C GLY A 219 -20.31 -14.32 -3.54
N THR A 220 -21.53 -14.54 -3.12
CA THR A 220 -22.48 -15.53 -3.62
C THR A 220 -23.60 -14.81 -4.38
N GLU A 221 -24.38 -15.56 -5.18
CA GLU A 221 -25.45 -14.99 -6.01
C GLU A 221 -26.58 -14.35 -5.19
N ASP A 222 -26.75 -14.75 -3.93
CA ASP A 222 -27.73 -14.19 -2.99
C ASP A 222 -27.25 -12.90 -2.29
N GLY A 223 -26.03 -12.42 -2.62
CA GLY A 223 -25.42 -11.23 -2.03
C GLY A 223 -24.74 -11.46 -0.68
N SER A 224 -24.70 -12.69 -0.18
CA SER A 224 -23.92 -13.06 0.98
C SER A 224 -22.44 -13.29 0.62
N TYR A 225 -21.58 -13.47 1.63
CA TYR A 225 -20.16 -13.74 1.44
C TYR A 225 -19.74 -14.96 2.25
N ASP A 226 -19.24 -15.97 1.56
CA ASP A 226 -18.73 -17.19 2.16
C ASP A 226 -17.21 -17.16 2.31
N CYS A 227 -16.72 -17.73 3.42
CA CYS A 227 -15.28 -17.88 3.65
C CYS A 227 -14.74 -19.02 2.77
N ARG A 228 -14.05 -18.68 1.67
CA ARG A 228 -13.48 -19.63 0.73
C ARG A 228 -12.18 -20.25 1.23
N HIS A 229 -11.28 -19.43 1.80
CA HIS A 229 -9.99 -19.87 2.30
C HIS A 229 -9.72 -19.29 3.69
N ILE A 230 -9.08 -20.10 4.55
CA ILE A 230 -8.55 -19.69 5.85
C ILE A 230 -7.05 -20.00 5.85
N LEU A 231 -6.22 -18.96 5.86
CA LEU A 231 -4.78 -19.05 5.74
C LEU A 231 -4.14 -18.90 7.12
N ARG A 232 -3.23 -19.81 7.46
CA ARG A 232 -2.65 -19.94 8.81
C ARG A 232 -1.12 -19.98 8.79
N ASP A 233 -0.52 -19.18 7.92
CA ASP A 233 0.93 -19.15 7.73
C ASP A 233 1.66 -18.27 8.74
N HIS A 234 0.97 -17.27 9.28
CA HIS A 234 1.53 -16.35 10.26
C HIS A 234 1.50 -16.91 11.68
N THR A 235 2.55 -16.62 12.46
CA THR A 235 2.69 -17.05 13.85
C THR A 235 2.32 -15.95 14.86
N ALA A 236 2.15 -14.71 14.39
CA ALA A 236 1.67 -13.58 15.20
C ALA A 236 0.54 -12.82 14.48
N GLU A 237 0.09 -11.71 15.05
CA GLU A 237 -1.02 -10.90 14.53
C GLU A 237 -0.75 -10.43 13.10
N VAL A 238 -1.71 -10.62 12.19
CA VAL A 238 -1.69 -10.01 10.86
C VAL A 238 -2.13 -8.56 11.00
N GLN A 239 -1.31 -7.63 10.54
CA GLN A 239 -1.56 -6.19 10.69
C GLN A 239 -2.06 -5.54 9.39
N ALA A 240 -1.58 -6.02 8.25
CA ALA A 240 -1.96 -5.43 6.97
C ALA A 240 -2.18 -6.50 5.89
N VAL A 241 -3.10 -6.18 4.99
CA VAL A 241 -3.37 -6.90 3.74
C VAL A 241 -3.29 -5.89 2.61
N THR A 242 -2.66 -6.26 1.51
CA THR A 242 -2.59 -5.44 0.29
C THR A 242 -2.71 -6.33 -0.94
N VAL A 243 -3.57 -5.93 -1.89
CA VAL A 243 -3.84 -6.69 -3.11
C VAL A 243 -2.90 -6.22 -4.21
N HIS A 244 -2.35 -7.16 -4.96
CA HIS A 244 -1.46 -6.86 -6.08
C HIS A 244 -2.27 -6.32 -7.29
N ALA A 245 -1.66 -5.47 -8.11
CA ALA A 245 -2.29 -4.84 -9.26
C ALA A 245 -2.82 -5.84 -10.31
N THR A 246 -2.31 -7.07 -10.37
CA THR A 246 -2.86 -8.16 -11.21
C THR A 246 -4.20 -8.68 -10.71
N GLN A 247 -4.60 -8.36 -9.47
CA GLN A 247 -5.81 -8.87 -8.82
C GLN A 247 -5.83 -10.41 -8.61
N LYS A 248 -4.72 -11.08 -8.89
CA LYS A 248 -4.55 -12.54 -8.70
C LYS A 248 -3.77 -12.89 -7.44
N TYR A 249 -3.02 -11.94 -6.92
CA TYR A 249 -2.14 -12.13 -5.77
C TYR A 249 -2.38 -11.06 -4.72
N PHE A 250 -2.05 -11.39 -3.48
CA PHE A 250 -2.05 -10.43 -2.39
C PHE A 250 -0.92 -10.71 -1.40
N VAL A 251 -0.58 -9.71 -0.62
CA VAL A 251 0.42 -9.79 0.45
C VAL A 251 -0.24 -9.52 1.79
N THR A 252 0.24 -10.22 2.79
CA THR A 252 -0.05 -9.94 4.20
C THR A 252 1.22 -9.64 4.96
N ALA A 253 1.15 -8.74 5.93
CA ALA A 253 2.24 -8.39 6.80
C ALA A 253 1.85 -8.62 8.27
N SER A 254 2.77 -9.17 9.05
CA SER A 254 2.48 -9.62 10.40
C SER A 254 3.53 -9.16 11.42
N MET A 255 3.10 -9.17 12.68
CA MET A 255 3.97 -8.96 13.85
C MET A 255 5.00 -10.07 14.05
N ASP A 256 4.95 -11.15 13.25
CA ASP A 256 5.99 -12.19 13.23
C ASP A 256 7.22 -11.81 12.40
N SER A 257 7.35 -10.55 12.00
CA SER A 257 8.46 -10.01 11.19
C SER A 257 8.51 -10.57 9.76
N THR A 258 7.40 -11.15 9.28
CA THR A 258 7.30 -11.69 7.93
C THR A 258 6.16 -11.07 7.13
N TRP A 259 6.33 -11.03 5.81
CA TRP A 259 5.24 -10.87 4.87
C TRP A 259 5.09 -12.14 4.03
N CYS A 260 3.86 -12.48 3.70
CA CYS A 260 3.53 -13.65 2.89
C CYS A 260 2.87 -13.21 1.59
N PHE A 261 3.25 -13.84 0.48
CA PHE A 261 2.67 -13.62 -0.84
C PHE A 261 1.80 -14.83 -1.21
N TYR A 262 0.55 -14.56 -1.55
CA TYR A 262 -0.47 -15.58 -1.78
C TYR A 262 -1.06 -15.52 -3.18
N ASP A 263 -1.40 -16.68 -3.69
CA ASP A 263 -2.32 -16.82 -4.83
C ASP A 263 -3.76 -16.76 -4.31
N LEU A 264 -4.53 -15.82 -4.83
CA LEU A 264 -5.92 -15.57 -4.41
C LEU A 264 -6.85 -16.73 -4.77
N SER A 265 -6.62 -17.39 -5.91
CA SER A 265 -7.51 -18.43 -6.43
C SER A 265 -7.40 -19.73 -5.65
N THR A 266 -6.18 -20.12 -5.32
CA THR A 266 -5.87 -21.37 -4.59
C THR A 266 -5.81 -21.20 -3.08
N GLY A 267 -5.63 -19.96 -2.59
CA GLY A 267 -5.35 -19.70 -1.19
C GLY A 267 -3.96 -20.18 -0.74
N SER A 268 -3.06 -20.48 -1.68
CA SER A 268 -1.74 -21.02 -1.35
C SER A 268 -0.75 -19.91 -1.03
N CYS A 269 0.01 -20.07 0.06
CA CYS A 269 1.15 -19.23 0.36
C CYS A 269 2.31 -19.59 -0.56
N LEU A 270 2.64 -18.72 -1.51
CA LEU A 270 3.72 -18.93 -2.47
C LEU A 270 5.09 -18.70 -1.83
N THR A 271 5.21 -17.65 -1.02
CA THR A 271 6.45 -17.35 -0.31
C THR A 271 6.19 -16.61 1.00
N GLN A 272 7.07 -16.78 1.97
CA GLN A 272 7.13 -16.03 3.22
C GLN A 272 8.52 -15.45 3.37
N VAL A 273 8.58 -14.15 3.51
CA VAL A 273 9.83 -13.40 3.55
C VAL A 273 9.89 -12.61 4.85
N GLY A 274 11.04 -12.68 5.51
CA GLY A 274 11.32 -11.94 6.73
C GLY A 274 12.80 -11.86 6.99
N GLU A 275 13.22 -10.95 7.84
CA GLU A 275 14.59 -10.86 8.32
C GLU A 275 14.69 -11.60 9.65
N ALA A 276 15.34 -12.77 9.65
CA ALA A 276 15.52 -13.61 10.84
C ALA A 276 16.33 -12.92 11.97
N SER A 277 16.99 -11.80 11.68
CA SER A 277 17.84 -11.06 12.62
C SER A 277 17.12 -9.93 13.36
N THR A 278 15.87 -9.63 13.01
CA THR A 278 15.11 -8.52 13.61
C THR A 278 13.83 -9.03 14.26
N GLU A 279 13.62 -8.70 15.53
CA GLU A 279 12.36 -8.94 16.25
C GLU A 279 11.31 -7.86 15.94
N GLU A 280 11.50 -7.08 14.85
CA GLU A 280 10.64 -5.97 14.49
C GLU A 280 9.44 -6.45 13.69
N GLY A 281 8.29 -6.52 14.33
CA GLY A 281 7.02 -6.85 13.65
C GLY A 281 6.64 -5.83 12.58
N PHE A 282 5.98 -6.29 11.51
CA PHE A 282 5.41 -5.42 10.49
C PHE A 282 4.02 -4.93 10.92
N THR A 283 3.85 -3.61 10.88
CA THR A 283 2.65 -2.91 11.36
C THR A 283 1.77 -2.40 10.23
N SER A 284 2.34 -2.18 9.06
CA SER A 284 1.64 -1.72 7.86
C SER A 284 2.30 -2.27 6.61
N ALA A 285 1.55 -2.40 5.53
CA ALA A 285 2.06 -2.78 4.22
C ALA A 285 1.20 -2.18 3.11
N SER A 286 1.83 -1.84 2.00
CA SER A 286 1.16 -1.39 0.79
C SER A 286 1.99 -1.74 -0.44
N PHE A 287 1.31 -2.13 -1.54
CA PHE A 287 1.95 -2.23 -2.83
C PHE A 287 2.14 -0.85 -3.46
N HIS A 288 3.26 -0.70 -4.14
CA HIS A 288 3.44 0.38 -5.10
C HIS A 288 2.44 0.19 -6.27
N PRO A 289 1.91 1.27 -6.85
CA PRO A 289 0.93 1.18 -7.94
C PRO A 289 1.34 0.29 -9.13
N ASP A 290 2.63 0.12 -9.37
CA ASP A 290 3.15 -0.75 -10.43
C ASP A 290 3.24 -2.24 -10.05
N GLY A 291 3.02 -2.59 -8.78
CA GLY A 291 2.96 -3.95 -8.29
C GLY A 291 4.31 -4.63 -7.97
N LEU A 292 5.46 -4.18 -8.48
CA LEU A 292 6.74 -4.85 -8.22
C LEU A 292 7.38 -4.52 -6.87
N ILE A 293 6.99 -3.39 -6.29
CA ILE A 293 7.56 -2.90 -5.03
C ILE A 293 6.50 -3.00 -3.93
N LEU A 294 6.92 -3.51 -2.80
CA LEU A 294 6.15 -3.57 -1.56
C LEU A 294 6.82 -2.68 -0.51
N GLY A 295 6.05 -1.82 0.13
CA GLY A 295 6.47 -1.11 1.35
C GLY A 295 5.95 -1.83 2.58
N THR A 296 6.76 -1.89 3.64
CA THR A 296 6.34 -2.35 4.98
C THR A 296 6.84 -1.39 6.05
N GLY A 297 5.98 -1.06 6.99
CA GLY A 297 6.34 -0.32 8.20
C GLY A 297 6.59 -1.28 9.36
N THR A 298 7.49 -0.90 10.26
CA THR A 298 7.89 -1.76 11.40
C THR A 298 7.56 -1.12 12.74
N THR A 299 7.56 -1.95 13.78
CA THR A 299 7.50 -1.51 15.19
C THR A 299 8.74 -0.71 15.58
N GLY A 300 9.89 -0.95 14.93
CA GLY A 300 11.16 -0.28 15.14
C GLY A 300 11.30 1.06 14.41
N ALA A 301 10.19 1.67 13.96
CA ALA A 301 10.17 2.99 13.29
C ALA A 301 10.85 3.03 11.90
N ILE A 302 11.12 1.86 11.31
CA ILE A 302 11.76 1.72 10.00
C ILE A 302 10.71 1.40 8.94
N VAL A 303 10.83 2.03 7.78
CA VAL A 303 10.08 1.65 6.58
C VAL A 303 11.01 0.85 5.68
N LYS A 304 10.61 -0.36 5.31
CA LYS A 304 11.39 -1.24 4.43
C LYS A 304 10.71 -1.33 3.07
N ILE A 305 11.51 -1.26 2.02
CA ILE A 305 11.07 -1.38 0.62
C ILE A 305 11.61 -2.68 0.05
N TRP A 306 10.73 -3.49 -0.49
CA TRP A 306 11.03 -4.83 -0.99
C TRP A 306 10.79 -4.90 -2.49
N ASP A 307 11.67 -5.57 -3.21
CA ASP A 307 11.38 -6.06 -4.56
C ASP A 307 10.72 -7.44 -4.44
N VAL A 308 9.48 -7.54 -4.90
CA VAL A 308 8.65 -8.75 -4.78
C VAL A 308 9.23 -9.91 -5.59
N LYS A 309 9.86 -9.65 -6.74
CA LYS A 309 10.43 -10.71 -7.58
C LYS A 309 11.66 -11.36 -6.96
N SER A 310 12.58 -10.56 -6.49
CA SER A 310 13.80 -11.04 -5.83
C SER A 310 13.60 -11.37 -4.36
N GLN A 311 12.44 -10.97 -3.78
CA GLN A 311 12.11 -11.14 -2.37
C GLN A 311 13.15 -10.49 -1.44
N SER A 312 13.86 -9.48 -1.92
CA SER A 312 14.94 -8.81 -1.21
C SER A 312 14.54 -7.41 -0.75
N ASN A 313 15.06 -6.98 0.40
CA ASN A 313 14.96 -5.60 0.84
C ASN A 313 15.89 -4.72 -0.02
N VAL A 314 15.32 -3.74 -0.73
CA VAL A 314 16.06 -2.86 -1.65
C VAL A 314 16.34 -1.48 -1.08
N ALA A 315 15.57 -1.04 -0.09
CA ALA A 315 15.80 0.22 0.60
C ALA A 315 15.18 0.20 2.00
N LYS A 316 15.79 0.99 2.90
CA LYS A 316 15.28 1.25 4.25
C LYS A 316 15.21 2.76 4.46
N PHE A 317 14.12 3.22 5.06
CA PHE A 317 13.96 4.62 5.43
C PHE A 317 13.87 4.73 6.94
N ASP A 318 14.84 5.42 7.51
CA ASP A 318 14.94 5.72 8.93
C ASP A 318 14.45 7.16 9.20
N GLY A 319 14.05 7.42 10.42
CA GLY A 319 13.77 8.78 10.88
C GLY A 319 12.41 9.00 11.53
N HIS A 320 11.51 8.02 11.53
CA HIS A 320 10.31 8.06 12.38
C HIS A 320 10.69 7.85 13.85
N VAL A 321 9.82 8.35 14.73
CA VAL A 321 9.86 8.09 16.17
C VAL A 321 8.68 7.19 16.51
N GLY A 322 8.96 5.96 16.91
CA GLY A 322 7.94 4.94 17.21
C GLY A 322 7.44 4.20 15.98
N SER A 323 6.53 3.28 16.23
CA SER A 323 5.97 2.35 15.23
C SER A 323 5.33 3.08 14.06
N VAL A 324 5.58 2.60 12.84
CA VAL A 324 4.93 3.11 11.61
C VAL A 324 3.50 2.58 11.55
N THR A 325 2.52 3.45 11.70
CA THR A 325 1.10 3.07 11.82
C THR A 325 0.43 2.81 10.46
N ALA A 326 0.78 3.60 9.46
CA ALA A 326 0.19 3.50 8.13
C ALA A 326 1.15 3.97 7.04
N MET A 327 0.87 3.58 5.81
CA MET A 327 1.58 4.04 4.63
C MET A 327 0.68 4.07 3.40
N SER A 328 0.97 4.98 2.47
CA SER A 328 0.28 5.11 1.20
C SER A 328 1.25 5.57 0.12
N PHE A 329 1.28 4.86 -1.00
CA PHE A 329 2.01 5.29 -2.18
C PHE A 329 1.18 6.30 -2.98
N SER A 330 1.83 7.34 -3.49
CA SER A 330 1.17 8.23 -4.44
C SER A 330 0.99 7.51 -5.79
N GLU A 331 -0.10 7.80 -6.45
CA GLU A 331 -0.45 7.15 -7.72
C GLU A 331 0.58 7.39 -8.83
N ASN A 332 1.30 8.51 -8.80
CA ASN A 332 2.41 8.74 -9.73
C ASN A 332 3.63 7.83 -9.48
N GLY A 333 3.62 7.04 -8.40
CA GLY A 333 4.68 6.10 -8.04
C GLY A 333 5.99 6.73 -7.58
N TYR A 334 6.05 8.05 -7.38
CA TYR A 334 7.29 8.72 -6.99
C TYR A 334 7.41 8.94 -5.49
N PHE A 335 6.29 8.99 -4.79
CA PHE A 335 6.26 9.35 -3.38
C PHE A 335 5.60 8.27 -2.54
N LEU A 336 6.08 8.17 -1.31
CA LEU A 336 5.50 7.37 -0.26
C LEU A 336 5.21 8.29 0.92
N ALA A 337 3.99 8.28 1.43
CA ALA A 337 3.62 8.88 2.70
C ALA A 337 3.61 7.80 3.77
N THR A 338 4.20 8.08 4.92
CA THR A 338 4.20 7.19 6.09
C THR A 338 3.81 7.97 7.32
N ALA A 339 3.08 7.32 8.20
CA ALA A 339 2.58 7.88 9.44
C ALA A 339 3.15 7.13 10.65
N ALA A 340 3.41 7.86 11.73
CA ALA A 340 3.85 7.32 13.02
C ALA A 340 3.46 8.27 14.17
N MET A 341 4.03 8.05 15.36
CA MET A 341 3.82 8.91 16.51
C MET A 341 4.30 10.36 16.30
N ASP A 342 5.34 10.55 15.49
CA ASP A 342 5.95 11.86 15.18
C ASP A 342 5.27 12.59 14.01
N GLY A 343 4.16 12.05 13.50
CA GLY A 343 3.39 12.64 12.41
C GLY A 343 3.61 11.93 11.09
N VAL A 344 3.72 12.70 10.00
CA VAL A 344 3.80 12.19 8.62
C VAL A 344 5.14 12.54 8.00
N LYS A 345 5.73 11.58 7.32
CA LYS A 345 6.93 11.75 6.49
C LYS A 345 6.64 11.38 5.06
N LEU A 346 7.20 12.18 4.15
CA LEU A 346 7.10 12.01 2.71
C LEU A 346 8.47 11.67 2.13
N TRP A 347 8.53 10.57 1.39
CA TRP A 347 9.74 10.01 0.84
C TRP A 347 9.72 10.08 -0.69
N ASP A 348 10.80 10.56 -1.30
CA ASP A 348 11.01 10.46 -2.75
C ASP A 348 11.70 9.12 -3.04
N LEU A 349 10.97 8.21 -3.67
CA LEU A 349 11.45 6.86 -3.98
C LEU A 349 12.58 6.83 -5.02
N ARG A 350 12.67 7.86 -5.87
CA ARG A 350 13.74 7.99 -6.87
C ARG A 350 15.06 8.41 -6.25
N LYS A 351 14.99 9.19 -5.15
CA LYS A 351 16.15 9.74 -4.44
C LYS A 351 16.45 8.99 -3.13
N LEU A 352 15.55 8.08 -2.74
CA LEU A 352 15.59 7.28 -1.52
C LEU A 352 15.83 8.16 -0.27
N ARG A 353 15.12 9.28 -0.17
CA ARG A 353 15.28 10.21 0.95
C ARG A 353 13.95 10.84 1.37
N ASN A 354 13.88 11.22 2.64
CA ASN A 354 12.85 12.10 3.13
C ASN A 354 13.01 13.49 2.49
N PHE A 355 11.91 14.07 2.02
CA PHE A 355 11.92 15.43 1.51
C PHE A 355 11.00 16.36 2.30
N ARG A 356 10.10 15.81 3.11
CA ARG A 356 9.21 16.58 3.97
C ARG A 356 8.77 15.76 5.18
N SER A 357 8.66 16.44 6.31
CA SER A 357 8.06 15.91 7.53
C SER A 357 7.18 16.98 8.13
N PHE A 358 6.02 16.58 8.66
CA PHE A 358 5.13 17.50 9.39
C PHE A 358 4.34 16.73 10.46
N ALA A 359 4.11 17.39 11.58
CA ALA A 359 3.31 16.89 12.68
C ALA A 359 1.92 17.54 12.61
N PRO A 360 0.89 16.80 12.15
CA PRO A 360 -0.45 17.36 12.05
C PRO A 360 -1.10 17.58 13.42
N TYR A 361 -0.65 16.85 14.44
CA TYR A 361 -1.24 16.81 15.78
C TYR A 361 -0.25 17.23 16.85
N ASP A 362 -0.76 17.40 18.07
CA ASP A 362 0.06 17.71 19.24
C ASP A 362 1.10 16.61 19.52
N PRO A 363 2.22 16.92 20.18
CA PRO A 363 3.22 15.95 20.59
C PRO A 363 2.58 14.77 21.35
N ASN A 364 3.02 13.54 21.02
CA ASN A 364 2.50 12.28 21.54
C ASN A 364 1.09 11.87 21.08
N THR A 365 0.51 12.57 20.12
CA THR A 365 -0.73 12.14 19.45
C THR A 365 -0.38 11.42 18.15
N PRO A 366 -0.63 10.11 18.04
CA PRO A 366 -0.25 9.34 16.87
C PRO A 366 -1.08 9.73 15.65
N THR A 367 -0.44 9.71 14.50
CA THR A 367 -1.13 9.66 13.23
C THR A 367 -1.46 8.20 12.93
N ASN A 368 -2.76 7.86 12.88
CA ASN A 368 -3.22 6.47 12.77
C ASN A 368 -3.34 5.99 11.33
N SER A 369 -3.67 6.89 10.40
CA SER A 369 -3.87 6.56 8.98
C SER A 369 -3.40 7.69 8.10
N VAL A 370 -2.91 7.33 6.92
CA VAL A 370 -2.53 8.25 5.84
C VAL A 370 -2.93 7.62 4.51
N GLU A 371 -3.57 8.41 3.63
CA GLU A 371 -4.06 7.92 2.35
C GLU A 371 -3.94 9.00 1.27
N PHE A 372 -3.30 8.69 0.15
CA PHE A 372 -3.43 9.48 -1.06
C PHE A 372 -4.77 9.20 -1.73
N ASP A 373 -5.37 10.22 -2.33
CA ASP A 373 -6.48 10.00 -3.25
C ASP A 373 -5.99 9.31 -4.53
N PHE A 374 -6.93 8.75 -5.30
CA PHE A 374 -6.59 8.03 -6.52
C PHE A 374 -5.92 8.91 -7.60
N SER A 375 -6.11 10.23 -7.60
CA SER A 375 -5.43 11.14 -8.51
C SER A 375 -4.00 11.51 -8.05
N GLY A 376 -3.70 11.34 -6.75
CA GLY A 376 -2.49 11.81 -6.12
C GLY A 376 -2.47 13.32 -5.86
N SER A 377 -3.63 14.00 -5.98
CA SER A 377 -3.77 15.44 -5.77
C SER A 377 -4.01 15.79 -4.30
N TYR A 378 -4.52 14.86 -3.52
CA TYR A 378 -4.87 15.05 -2.12
C TYR A 378 -4.26 13.98 -1.22
N LEU A 379 -4.03 14.36 0.03
CA LEU A 379 -3.59 13.46 1.09
C LEU A 379 -4.50 13.62 2.30
N ALA A 380 -5.17 12.56 2.72
CA ALA A 380 -5.93 12.51 3.96
C ALA A 380 -5.10 11.91 5.09
N ILE A 381 -5.25 12.45 6.28
CA ILE A 381 -4.55 12.02 7.48
C ILE A 381 -5.58 11.88 8.61
N ALA A 382 -5.50 10.81 9.36
CA ALA A 382 -6.37 10.55 10.50
C ALA A 382 -5.57 10.34 11.79
N GLY A 383 -6.05 10.91 12.87
CA GLY A 383 -5.47 10.84 14.21
C GLY A 383 -6.47 11.32 15.27
N SER A 384 -6.23 12.47 15.89
CA SER A 384 -7.23 13.11 16.79
C SER A 384 -8.43 13.70 16.03
N ASP A 385 -8.21 14.07 14.79
CA ASP A 385 -9.20 14.54 13.82
C ASP A 385 -8.83 13.99 12.42
N THR A 386 -9.54 14.39 11.38
CA THR A 386 -9.18 14.07 10.00
C THR A 386 -8.82 15.35 9.25
N ARG A 387 -7.66 15.34 8.58
CA ARG A 387 -7.16 16.49 7.81
C ARG A 387 -6.89 16.12 6.37
N VAL A 388 -7.28 17.01 5.46
CA VAL A 388 -7.04 16.86 4.03
C VAL A 388 -6.09 17.95 3.56
N TYR A 389 -5.02 17.53 2.90
CA TYR A 389 -3.99 18.39 2.34
C TYR A 389 -4.01 18.33 0.81
N GLN A 390 -3.81 19.48 0.18
CA GLN A 390 -3.54 19.54 -1.24
C GLN A 390 -2.08 19.16 -1.50
N VAL A 391 -1.87 18.18 -2.37
CA VAL A 391 -0.55 17.79 -2.83
C VAL A 391 -0.10 18.76 -3.91
N ALA A 392 0.78 19.68 -3.54
CA ALA A 392 1.36 20.64 -4.46
C ALA A 392 2.67 20.08 -5.08
N ASN A 393 3.33 20.88 -5.92
CA ASN A 393 4.66 20.57 -6.40
C ASN A 393 5.60 20.27 -5.20
N VAL A 394 6.50 19.30 -5.35
CA VAL A 394 7.44 18.81 -4.32
C VAL A 394 8.19 19.93 -3.58
N LYS A 395 8.40 21.08 -4.22
CA LYS A 395 9.10 22.23 -3.66
C LYS A 395 8.20 23.20 -2.89
N LEU A 396 6.88 23.10 -3.06
CA LEU A 396 5.90 23.99 -2.42
C LEU A 396 5.36 23.35 -1.14
N GLU A 397 4.91 24.15 -0.23
CA GLU A 397 4.19 23.66 0.95
C GLU A 397 2.86 23.04 0.52
N TRP A 398 2.50 21.93 1.18
CA TRP A 398 1.22 21.31 0.99
C TRP A 398 0.20 21.99 1.90
N ASN A 399 -0.79 22.58 1.31
CA ASN A 399 -1.76 23.38 2.03
C ASN A 399 -2.80 22.48 2.70
N LEU A 400 -3.08 22.75 3.97
CA LEU A 400 -4.24 22.17 4.64
C LEU A 400 -5.51 22.79 4.02
N ILE A 401 -6.32 21.94 3.37
CA ILE A 401 -7.60 22.32 2.79
C ILE A 401 -8.67 22.35 3.89
N LYS A 402 -8.83 21.23 4.59
CA LYS A 402 -9.92 21.04 5.54
C LYS A 402 -9.50 20.22 6.74
N THR A 403 -9.98 20.60 7.90
CA THR A 403 -10.00 19.78 9.12
C THR A 403 -11.44 19.36 9.38
N PHE A 404 -11.67 18.05 9.43
CA PHE A 404 -12.92 17.45 9.86
C PHE A 404 -12.78 17.06 11.32
N PRO A 405 -13.57 17.67 12.22
CA PRO A 405 -13.45 17.38 13.65
C PRO A 405 -13.82 15.91 13.94
N ASP A 406 -13.25 15.36 15.01
CA ASP A 406 -13.69 14.06 15.52
C ASP A 406 -15.07 14.19 16.18
N LEU A 407 -16.10 13.79 15.45
CA LEU A 407 -17.47 13.78 15.93
C LEU A 407 -17.81 12.54 16.78
N SER A 408 -16.83 11.65 16.99
CA SER A 408 -17.00 10.47 17.85
C SER A 408 -16.87 10.78 19.32
N GLY A 409 -16.24 11.89 19.66
CA GLY A 409 -15.90 12.25 21.05
C GLY A 409 -14.82 11.35 21.65
N THR A 410 -14.20 10.45 20.87
CA THR A 410 -13.16 9.53 21.35
C THR A 410 -11.75 10.09 21.17
N GLY A 411 -11.59 11.15 20.38
CA GLY A 411 -10.30 11.70 19.97
C GLY A 411 -9.43 10.70 19.20
N LYS A 412 -10.04 9.68 18.58
CA LYS A 412 -9.33 8.59 17.90
C LYS A 412 -10.03 8.20 16.61
N VAL A 413 -9.67 8.88 15.54
CA VAL A 413 -9.97 8.46 14.17
C VAL A 413 -8.92 7.42 13.77
N THR A 414 -9.35 6.23 13.39
CA THR A 414 -8.49 5.07 13.17
C THR A 414 -8.08 4.89 11.72
N CYS A 415 -8.97 5.20 10.80
CA CYS A 415 -8.76 4.98 9.37
C CYS A 415 -9.55 5.98 8.54
N VAL A 416 -9.01 6.29 7.37
CA VAL A 416 -9.60 7.19 6.37
C VAL A 416 -9.38 6.59 4.99
N LYS A 417 -10.35 6.76 4.09
CA LYS A 417 -10.29 6.35 2.69
C LYS A 417 -11.03 7.34 1.82
N PHE A 418 -10.41 7.76 0.70
CA PHE A 418 -11.10 8.52 -0.33
C PHE A 418 -12.00 7.62 -1.18
N GLY A 419 -13.17 8.12 -1.52
CA GLY A 419 -14.02 7.54 -2.54
C GLY A 419 -13.62 7.97 -3.96
N ALA A 420 -14.48 7.66 -4.92
CA ALA A 420 -14.24 7.99 -6.32
C ALA A 420 -14.00 9.51 -6.50
N ASP A 421 -12.94 9.84 -7.24
CA ASP A 421 -12.57 11.22 -7.59
C ASP A 421 -12.49 12.20 -6.39
N ALA A 422 -12.19 11.68 -5.19
CA ALA A 422 -12.17 12.42 -3.94
C ALA A 422 -13.49 13.18 -3.62
N LYS A 423 -14.61 12.81 -4.24
CA LYS A 423 -15.92 13.45 -4.01
C LYS A 423 -16.47 13.20 -2.62
N TYR A 424 -16.10 12.06 -2.03
CA TYR A 424 -16.43 11.74 -0.66
C TYR A 424 -15.26 11.04 0.04
N MET A 425 -15.34 10.96 1.34
CA MET A 425 -14.35 10.33 2.19
C MET A 425 -15.06 9.51 3.27
N ALA A 426 -14.62 8.26 3.48
CA ALA A 426 -15.08 7.39 4.54
C ALA A 426 -14.10 7.43 5.70
N VAL A 427 -14.60 7.60 6.91
CA VAL A 427 -13.82 7.74 8.13
C VAL A 427 -14.33 6.77 9.18
N GLY A 428 -13.44 5.95 9.72
CA GLY A 428 -13.71 5.06 10.83
C GLY A 428 -13.11 5.56 12.13
N SER A 429 -13.80 5.34 13.21
CA SER A 429 -13.36 5.75 14.54
C SER A 429 -13.65 4.69 15.61
N MET A 430 -13.13 4.94 16.82
CA MET A 430 -13.25 4.00 17.92
C MET A 430 -14.67 3.93 18.51
N ASP A 431 -15.59 4.80 18.08
CA ASP A 431 -17.00 4.76 18.47
C ASP A 431 -17.87 3.80 17.64
N ARG A 432 -17.28 3.03 16.73
CA ARG A 432 -17.94 2.02 15.89
C ARG A 432 -18.77 2.57 14.72
N ASN A 433 -18.79 3.87 14.53
CA ASN A 433 -19.50 4.51 13.44
C ASN A 433 -18.59 4.71 12.22
N LEU A 434 -19.12 4.34 11.07
CA LEU A 434 -18.62 4.78 9.78
C LEU A 434 -19.23 6.16 9.48
N ARG A 435 -18.40 7.17 9.27
CA ARG A 435 -18.81 8.50 8.87
C ARG A 435 -18.42 8.78 7.44
N MET A 436 -19.35 9.38 6.72
CA MET A 436 -19.13 9.84 5.35
C MET A 436 -19.06 11.35 5.33
N PHE A 437 -18.06 11.88 4.66
CA PHE A 437 -17.87 13.30 4.44
C PHE A 437 -17.86 13.59 2.95
N GLY A 438 -18.53 14.68 2.53
CA GLY A 438 -18.63 15.11 1.13
C GLY A 438 -19.52 16.33 1.00
N LEU A 439 -19.88 16.71 -0.22
CA LEU A 439 -20.82 17.79 -0.47
C LEU A 439 -22.25 17.35 -0.16
N PRO A 440 -23.03 18.15 0.57
CA PRO A 440 -24.45 17.89 0.75
C PRO A 440 -25.18 17.92 -0.60
N GLY A 441 -25.90 16.86 -0.94
CA GLY A 441 -26.72 16.78 -2.17
C GLY A 441 -26.04 16.12 -3.38
N ASP A 442 -24.81 15.66 -3.27
CA ASP A 442 -24.10 14.94 -4.36
C ASP A 442 -24.62 13.49 -4.53
N ASP A 443 -25.44 13.01 -3.61
CA ASP A 443 -26.03 11.67 -3.65
C ASP A 443 -27.32 11.59 -4.51
N SER A 444 -27.75 12.68 -5.18
CA SER A 444 -28.99 12.76 -5.95
C SER A 444 -28.80 12.94 -7.46
N GLU A 445 -27.86 12.26 -8.07
CA GLU A 445 -28.01 11.97 -9.50
C GLU A 445 -28.90 10.72 -9.65
N GLU A 446 -30.21 10.92 -9.64
CA GLU A 446 -31.14 9.99 -10.27
C GLU A 446 -30.67 9.69 -11.70
N PRO A 447 -30.73 8.42 -12.14
CA PRO A 447 -30.46 8.10 -13.53
C PRO A 447 -31.47 8.89 -14.38
N ARG A 448 -30.98 9.85 -15.16
CA ARG A 448 -31.79 10.49 -16.19
C ARG A 448 -32.35 9.41 -17.08
N SER A 449 -33.64 9.18 -16.98
CA SER A 449 -34.38 8.39 -17.95
C SER A 449 -34.06 8.93 -19.34
N PRO A 450 -33.74 8.07 -20.31
CA PRO A 450 -33.64 8.52 -21.70
C PRO A 450 -35.03 8.95 -22.14
N ASP A 451 -35.22 10.27 -22.25
CA ASP A 451 -36.42 10.82 -22.88
C ASP A 451 -36.47 10.41 -24.35
N ASN A 452 -37.58 9.82 -24.70
CA ASN A 452 -38.23 9.59 -26.00
C ASN A 452 -37.48 9.89 -27.31
#